data_fb0c244c984fc7a8c547d9ade8d9884f
#
_entry.id   fb0c244c984fc7a8c547d9ade8d9884f
#
_cell.length_a   1.000
_cell.length_b   1.000
_cell.length_c   1.000
_cell.angle_alpha   90.00
_cell.angle_beta   90.00
_cell.angle_gamma   90.00
#
_symmetry.space_group_name_H-M   'P 1'
#
loop_
_entity.id
_entity.type
_entity.pdbx_description
1 polymer ?
#
loop_
_entity_poly.entity_id
_entity_poly.type
_entity_poly.pdbx_seq_one_letter_code
_entity_poly.pdbx_strand_id
1 'polypeptide(L)'
;MPGGRQNRSRNMSTGHILRRFVPGLKQIPLNTLQKVFCETLHETLYKTLHKMLHETSHEASGTLNRLEGESDMALQNVTGAKCTLCGKVIPAGPKITTCPRCGGILDIEYDYDYIRRSIAGSPLTDRDDLTMWRYREFLPVEGTMKFPRLRVGGSPLYKADALGAQLGIRDLWIKDDGQNPTASLKDRASAMAVTKAVEAGMTTIACSSTGNAASSLAGNAAAAGLSTFIFVPSRAPRGKVAQLMMFGATVILVEGSYEDTFRISAEAIDRWGWYNRNAAINPYMMEGKKTVSLEIAEQLSFKMPDYVAVSVGDGCTIAGVWKGFKDLHMAGLIDRLPRLISVQASGCCPINTAAAAGTMEWVPQEENTFADSIAVGVPRNPVKALRAISESDGVIVNVSDEEIMEAMRMLGRHAGVFAEPAGAAGTAGVKKAVETGLIEKNASVVSIVTGNGLKDVNNAIRAAGEPMSIKPDMDRLLEAFDSRGLIIPSQKPD
;
A
#
# COMPACT_ATOMS: atom_id res chain seq x y z
N MET A 1 -37.28 36.76 29.79
CA MET A 1 -37.07 36.63 31.27
C MET A 1 -37.39 35.25 31.71
N PRO A 2 -36.68 34.68 32.66
CA PRO A 2 -35.25 34.50 32.89
C PRO A 2 -34.95 32.99 33.01
N GLY A 3 -33.79 32.48 33.16
CA GLY A 3 -32.55 32.80 33.77
C GLY A 3 -31.54 31.68 33.59
N GLY A 4 -30.33 32.05 33.29
CA GLY A 4 -29.22 31.14 33.15
C GLY A 4 -28.74 30.60 34.51
N ARG A 5 -28.32 29.32 34.53
CA ARG A 5 -27.47 28.79 35.60
C ARG A 5 -26.09 28.50 35.01
N GLN A 6 -25.15 29.38 35.37
CA GLN A 6 -23.72 29.11 35.18
C GLN A 6 -23.29 28.07 36.22
N ASN A 7 -22.81 26.94 35.76
CA ASN A 7 -22.11 25.95 36.58
C ASN A 7 -20.63 26.36 36.67
N ARG A 8 -20.22 27.01 37.76
CA ARG A 8 -18.82 27.26 38.14
C ARG A 8 -18.27 26.00 38.80
N SER A 9 -17.49 25.21 38.05
CA SER A 9 -16.62 24.21 38.64
C SER A 9 -15.51 24.90 39.43
N ARG A 10 -15.53 24.80 40.75
CA ARG A 10 -14.45 25.26 41.64
C ARG A 10 -13.28 24.26 41.53
N ASN A 11 -12.22 24.64 40.83
CA ASN A 11 -10.91 23.99 40.96
C ASN A 11 -10.38 24.26 42.37
N MET A 12 -10.51 23.28 43.27
CA MET A 12 -9.82 23.31 44.57
C MET A 12 -8.35 22.95 44.32
N SER A 13 -7.42 23.88 44.63
CA SER A 13 -5.99 23.63 44.54
C SER A 13 -5.56 22.57 45.57
N THR A 14 -4.58 21.73 45.17
CA THR A 14 -4.02 20.64 45.99
C THR A 14 -3.64 21.06 47.42
N GLY A 15 -3.25 22.32 47.61
CA GLY A 15 -2.94 22.91 48.93
C GLY A 15 -4.13 23.07 49.87
N HIS A 16 -5.36 23.17 49.37
CA HIS A 16 -6.57 23.22 50.21
C HIS A 16 -6.97 21.83 50.72
N ILE A 17 -6.66 20.77 49.97
CA ILE A 17 -6.93 19.39 50.39
C ILE A 17 -5.99 18.99 51.55
N LEU A 18 -4.71 19.30 51.45
CA LEU A 18 -3.72 18.97 52.49
C LEU A 18 -4.00 19.61 53.86
N ARG A 19 -4.49 20.87 53.91
CA ARG A 19 -4.85 21.56 55.13
C ARG A 19 -6.03 20.95 55.90
N ARG A 20 -6.80 20.08 55.26
CA ARG A 20 -7.98 19.42 55.83
C ARG A 20 -7.62 18.16 56.63
N PHE A 21 -6.46 17.57 56.36
CA PHE A 21 -6.06 16.28 56.96
C PHE A 21 -4.91 16.35 57.96
N VAL A 22 -4.16 17.50 58.03
CA VAL A 22 -3.02 17.64 58.96
C VAL A 22 -3.13 18.94 59.72
N PRO A 23 -3.52 18.91 61.01
CA PRO A 23 -3.82 20.13 61.82
C PRO A 23 -2.65 21.12 62.02
N GLY A 24 -1.38 20.70 61.89
CA GLY A 24 -0.20 21.52 62.08
C GLY A 24 0.20 22.41 60.90
N LEU A 25 -0.42 22.31 59.74
CA LEU A 25 -0.01 23.01 58.50
C LEU A 25 -0.68 24.40 58.29
N LYS A 26 -1.46 24.88 59.26
CA LYS A 26 -2.25 26.12 59.11
C LYS A 26 -1.40 27.40 59.07
N GLN A 27 -0.19 27.38 59.61
CA GLN A 27 0.70 28.57 59.72
C GLN A 27 1.74 28.65 58.53
N ILE A 28 1.82 27.69 57.62
CA ILE A 28 2.83 27.70 56.58
C ILE A 28 2.25 28.32 55.29
N PRO A 29 2.97 29.26 54.64
CA PRO A 29 2.53 29.86 53.38
C PRO A 29 2.29 28.81 52.29
N LEU A 30 1.23 28.99 51.51
CA LEU A 30 0.78 28.02 50.48
C LEU A 30 1.87 27.68 49.45
N ASN A 31 2.67 28.69 49.07
CA ASN A 31 3.76 28.52 48.11
C ASN A 31 4.92 27.68 48.68
N THR A 32 5.16 27.73 49.99
CA THR A 32 6.17 26.91 50.65
C THR A 32 5.72 25.45 50.75
N LEU A 33 4.44 25.21 51.06
CA LEU A 33 3.85 23.87 51.05
C LEU A 33 3.88 23.22 49.68
N GLN A 34 3.58 23.97 48.61
CA GLN A 34 3.67 23.44 47.23
C GLN A 34 5.10 23.12 46.83
N LYS A 35 6.07 23.96 47.21
CA LYS A 35 7.49 23.75 46.89
C LYS A 35 8.05 22.50 47.58
N VAL A 36 7.82 22.36 48.88
CA VAL A 36 8.27 21.21 49.68
C VAL A 36 7.59 19.91 49.21
N PHE A 37 6.28 19.97 48.88
CA PHE A 37 5.57 18.79 48.38
C PHE A 37 6.07 18.34 47.01
N CYS A 38 6.33 19.27 46.08
CA CYS A 38 6.93 18.94 44.78
C CYS A 38 8.34 18.38 44.92
N GLU A 39 9.20 18.99 45.76
CA GLU A 39 10.58 18.51 45.96
C GLU A 39 10.61 17.13 46.62
N THR A 40 9.78 16.88 47.65
CA THR A 40 9.71 15.59 48.35
C THR A 40 9.09 14.50 47.44
N LEU A 41 8.06 14.84 46.65
CA LEU A 41 7.44 13.90 45.70
C LEU A 41 8.39 13.53 44.57
N HIS A 42 9.12 14.52 44.04
CA HIS A 42 10.11 14.32 42.99
C HIS A 42 11.28 13.43 43.48
N GLU A 43 11.78 13.70 44.68
CA GLU A 43 12.90 12.92 45.26
C GLU A 43 12.48 11.49 45.63
N THR A 44 11.26 11.28 46.12
CA THR A 44 10.72 9.97 46.48
C THR A 44 10.39 9.16 45.21
N LEU A 45 9.78 9.77 44.18
CA LEU A 45 9.53 9.17 42.89
C LEU A 45 10.83 8.81 42.18
N TYR A 46 11.82 9.71 42.17
CA TYR A 46 13.12 9.48 41.56
C TYR A 46 13.86 8.32 42.25
N LYS A 47 13.91 8.26 43.57
CA LYS A 47 14.55 7.17 44.31
C LYS A 47 13.83 5.84 44.11
N THR A 48 12.48 5.84 44.03
CA THR A 48 11.69 4.63 43.80
C THR A 48 11.85 4.13 42.38
N LEU A 49 11.80 5.02 41.37
CA LEU A 49 12.06 4.68 39.97
C LEU A 49 13.51 4.17 39.77
N HIS A 50 14.49 4.84 40.37
CA HIS A 50 15.89 4.44 40.27
C HIS A 50 16.14 3.08 40.92
N LYS A 51 15.49 2.80 42.04
CA LYS A 51 15.56 1.47 42.70
C LYS A 51 14.88 0.38 41.84
N MET A 52 13.68 0.64 41.29
CA MET A 52 13.00 -0.29 40.37
C MET A 52 13.81 -0.52 39.10
N LEU A 53 14.44 0.53 38.54
CA LEU A 53 15.30 0.39 37.35
C LEU A 53 16.59 -0.41 37.66
N HIS A 54 17.16 -0.26 38.88
CA HIS A 54 18.33 -1.04 39.31
C HIS A 54 17.99 -2.52 39.58
N GLU A 55 16.86 -2.78 40.23
CA GLU A 55 16.40 -4.16 40.51
C GLU A 55 16.02 -4.88 39.21
N THR A 56 15.35 -4.18 38.24
CA THR A 56 15.07 -4.73 36.90
C THR A 56 16.33 -4.89 36.03
N SER A 57 17.38 -4.06 36.23
CA SER A 57 18.64 -4.23 35.48
C SER A 57 19.46 -5.43 35.95
N HIS A 58 19.38 -5.82 37.23
CA HIS A 58 20.04 -7.03 37.74
C HIS A 58 19.31 -8.33 37.35
N GLU A 59 17.98 -8.33 37.29
CA GLU A 59 17.20 -9.45 36.73
C GLU A 59 17.36 -9.54 35.21
N ALA A 60 17.42 -8.39 34.51
CA ALA A 60 17.66 -8.34 33.06
C ALA A 60 19.06 -8.83 32.68
N SER A 61 20.11 -8.58 33.49
CA SER A 61 21.45 -9.09 33.17
C SER A 61 21.59 -10.60 33.35
N GLY A 62 20.85 -11.20 34.28
CA GLY A 62 20.76 -12.66 34.43
C GLY A 62 19.95 -13.34 33.32
N THR A 63 19.01 -12.60 32.71
CA THR A 63 18.20 -13.09 31.60
C THR A 63 18.87 -12.80 30.23
N LEU A 64 19.65 -11.71 30.11
CA LEU A 64 20.45 -11.41 28.91
C LEU A 64 21.52 -12.47 28.65
N ASN A 65 22.18 -13.01 29.68
CA ASN A 65 23.13 -14.12 29.51
C ASN A 65 22.46 -15.48 29.19
N ARG A 66 21.11 -15.56 29.24
CA ARG A 66 20.33 -16.72 28.72
C ARG A 66 19.78 -16.48 27.33
N LEU A 67 19.72 -15.22 26.87
CA LEU A 67 19.21 -14.83 25.54
C LEU A 67 20.31 -14.72 24.48
N GLU A 68 21.60 -14.70 24.86
CA GLU A 68 22.72 -14.81 23.91
C GLU A 68 22.89 -16.20 23.30
N GLY A 69 22.03 -17.17 23.66
CA GLY A 69 21.94 -18.51 23.06
C GLY A 69 20.72 -18.72 22.14
N GLU A 70 19.78 -17.77 22.04
CA GLU A 70 18.77 -17.78 20.99
C GLU A 70 19.39 -17.15 19.73
N SER A 71 19.95 -18.04 18.90
CA SER A 71 20.34 -17.74 17.52
C SER A 71 19.25 -16.86 16.89
N ASP A 72 19.63 -15.73 16.26
CA ASP A 72 18.87 -15.09 15.18
C ASP A 72 18.19 -16.20 14.40
N MET A 73 16.86 -16.37 14.57
CA MET A 73 16.11 -17.34 13.77
C MET A 73 16.06 -16.74 12.37
N ALA A 74 17.13 -17.00 11.63
CA ALA A 74 17.24 -16.62 10.23
C ALA A 74 16.00 -17.15 9.52
N LEU A 75 15.33 -16.29 8.74
CA LEU A 75 14.20 -16.68 7.90
C LEU A 75 14.62 -17.88 7.05
N GLN A 76 14.07 -19.07 7.30
CA GLN A 76 14.52 -20.31 6.66
C GLN A 76 14.33 -20.32 5.14
N ASN A 77 13.38 -19.50 4.65
CA ASN A 77 13.07 -19.36 3.23
C ASN A 77 13.86 -18.24 2.54
N VAL A 78 14.66 -17.44 3.27
CA VAL A 78 15.37 -16.27 2.72
C VAL A 78 16.87 -16.47 2.82
N THR A 79 17.57 -16.30 1.71
CA THR A 79 19.03 -16.41 1.64
C THR A 79 19.74 -15.06 1.86
N GLY A 80 19.04 -13.95 1.67
CA GLY A 80 19.58 -12.62 1.89
C GLY A 80 18.84 -11.52 1.15
N ALA A 81 19.44 -10.33 1.15
CA ALA A 81 19.01 -9.18 0.37
C ALA A 81 20.13 -8.70 -0.55
N LYS A 82 19.90 -8.70 -1.86
CA LYS A 82 20.88 -8.39 -2.90
C LYS A 82 20.68 -6.99 -3.45
N CYS A 83 21.74 -6.22 -3.50
CA CYS A 83 21.71 -4.89 -4.11
C CYS A 83 21.57 -4.97 -5.63
N THR A 84 20.59 -4.25 -6.18
CA THR A 84 20.33 -4.23 -7.63
C THR A 84 21.40 -3.47 -8.43
N LEU A 85 22.19 -2.61 -7.79
CA LEU A 85 23.25 -1.84 -8.44
C LEU A 85 24.63 -2.52 -8.34
N CYS A 86 25.10 -2.83 -7.12
CA CYS A 86 26.45 -3.33 -6.91
C CYS A 86 26.55 -4.84 -6.66
N GLY A 87 25.43 -5.56 -6.64
CA GLY A 87 25.38 -7.00 -6.45
C GLY A 87 25.70 -7.50 -5.03
N LYS A 88 26.01 -6.60 -4.07
CA LYS A 88 26.32 -7.01 -2.69
C LYS A 88 25.11 -7.68 -2.06
N VAL A 89 25.29 -8.85 -1.49
CA VAL A 89 24.31 -9.56 -0.66
C VAL A 89 24.58 -9.22 0.81
N ILE A 90 23.50 -8.95 1.55
CA ILE A 90 23.53 -8.69 3.00
C ILE A 90 22.46 -9.54 3.69
N PRO A 91 22.56 -9.80 5.00
CA PRO A 91 21.48 -10.47 5.76
C PRO A 91 20.15 -9.70 5.66
N ALA A 92 19.05 -10.42 5.55
CA ALA A 92 17.70 -9.87 5.42
C ALA A 92 17.05 -9.61 6.79
N GLY A 93 17.59 -8.66 7.57
CA GLY A 93 17.02 -8.26 8.86
C GLY A 93 15.79 -7.34 8.70
N PRO A 94 14.87 -7.27 9.68
CA PRO A 94 13.57 -6.58 9.53
C PRO A 94 13.68 -5.06 9.30
N LYS A 95 14.80 -4.43 9.62
CA LYS A 95 15.05 -2.98 9.51
C LYS A 95 15.87 -2.57 8.27
N ILE A 96 16.21 -3.50 7.38
CA ILE A 96 17.00 -3.15 6.20
C ILE A 96 16.21 -2.20 5.27
N THR A 97 16.92 -1.27 4.67
CA THR A 97 16.36 -0.31 3.71
C THR A 97 17.10 -0.38 2.38
N THR A 98 18.22 0.32 2.27
CA THR A 98 19.06 0.37 1.06
C THR A 98 20.42 -0.30 1.30
N CYS A 99 21.17 -0.51 0.23
CA CYS A 99 22.49 -1.11 0.31
C CYS A 99 23.46 -0.23 1.12
N PRO A 100 24.09 -0.75 2.18
CA PRO A 100 25.02 0.05 2.99
C PRO A 100 26.32 0.41 2.25
N ARG A 101 26.58 -0.22 1.09
CA ARG A 101 27.77 0.06 0.27
C ARG A 101 27.57 1.21 -0.72
N CYS A 102 26.37 1.27 -1.37
CA CYS A 102 26.17 2.20 -2.50
C CYS A 102 24.81 2.90 -2.50
N GLY A 103 23.99 2.72 -1.46
CA GLY A 103 22.64 3.30 -1.38
C GLY A 103 21.60 2.67 -2.33
N GLY A 104 21.99 1.68 -3.14
CA GLY A 104 21.09 1.04 -4.11
C GLY A 104 19.96 0.27 -3.44
N ILE A 105 18.84 0.12 -4.16
CA ILE A 105 17.69 -0.66 -3.68
C ILE A 105 18.02 -2.15 -3.59
N LEU A 106 17.38 -2.81 -2.64
CA LEU A 106 17.61 -4.23 -2.35
C LEU A 106 16.49 -5.12 -2.93
N ASP A 107 16.85 -6.34 -3.28
CA ASP A 107 15.94 -7.42 -3.65
C ASP A 107 16.09 -8.59 -2.68
N ILE A 108 14.99 -9.16 -2.21
CA ILE A 108 15.03 -10.31 -1.29
C ILE A 108 15.23 -11.59 -2.11
N GLU A 109 16.22 -12.39 -1.73
CA GLU A 109 16.52 -13.67 -2.37
C GLU A 109 16.03 -14.83 -1.51
N TYR A 110 15.57 -15.89 -2.16
CA TYR A 110 14.91 -17.02 -1.51
C TYR A 110 15.63 -18.36 -1.73
N ASP A 111 15.49 -19.27 -0.76
CA ASP A 111 15.80 -20.69 -0.92
C ASP A 111 14.60 -21.41 -1.53
N TYR A 112 14.63 -21.60 -2.85
CA TYR A 112 13.52 -22.24 -3.56
C TYR A 112 13.47 -23.76 -3.29
N ASP A 113 14.54 -24.40 -2.86
CA ASP A 113 14.51 -25.79 -2.43
C ASP A 113 13.75 -25.94 -1.11
N TYR A 114 13.96 -25.01 -0.19
CA TYR A 114 13.16 -24.93 1.03
C TYR A 114 11.68 -24.69 0.70
N ILE A 115 11.37 -23.72 -0.16
CA ILE A 115 9.99 -23.39 -0.56
C ILE A 115 9.32 -24.61 -1.17
N ARG A 116 9.96 -25.32 -2.11
CA ARG A 116 9.43 -26.53 -2.73
C ARG A 116 9.07 -27.60 -1.71
N ARG A 117 9.98 -27.89 -0.78
CA ARG A 117 9.72 -28.88 0.28
C ARG A 117 8.56 -28.47 1.20
N SER A 118 8.50 -27.19 1.57
CA SER A 118 7.44 -26.67 2.45
C SER A 118 6.06 -26.75 1.80
N ILE A 119 5.96 -26.40 0.52
CA ILE A 119 4.68 -26.45 -0.23
C ILE A 119 4.26 -27.90 -0.49
N ALA A 120 5.21 -28.81 -0.77
CA ALA A 120 4.89 -30.24 -0.92
C ALA A 120 4.27 -30.84 0.35
N GLY A 121 4.69 -30.38 1.53
CA GLY A 121 4.11 -30.79 2.82
C GLY A 121 2.80 -30.09 3.20
N SER A 122 2.48 -28.94 2.58
CA SER A 122 1.26 -28.14 2.84
C SER A 122 0.87 -27.38 1.56
N PRO A 123 0.15 -28.05 0.63
CA PRO A 123 -0.23 -27.44 -0.64
C PRO A 123 -1.02 -26.15 -0.47
N LEU A 124 -0.83 -25.21 -1.40
CA LEU A 124 -1.56 -23.92 -1.38
C LEU A 124 -3.07 -24.13 -1.49
N THR A 125 -3.50 -25.12 -2.27
CA THR A 125 -4.92 -25.46 -2.50
C THR A 125 -5.66 -25.92 -1.24
N ASP A 126 -4.95 -26.42 -0.26
CA ASP A 126 -5.52 -27.03 0.96
C ASP A 126 -5.66 -26.00 2.11
N ARG A 127 -5.42 -24.72 1.84
CA ARG A 127 -5.39 -23.66 2.85
C ARG A 127 -6.68 -22.87 2.89
N ASP A 128 -7.28 -22.75 4.06
CA ASP A 128 -8.49 -21.95 4.30
C ASP A 128 -8.23 -20.44 4.34
N ASP A 129 -6.98 -20.01 4.61
CA ASP A 129 -6.62 -18.60 4.63
C ASP A 129 -6.70 -18.01 3.21
N LEU A 130 -7.64 -17.07 3.00
CA LEU A 130 -7.83 -16.36 1.75
C LEU A 130 -7.02 -15.07 1.65
N THR A 131 -6.21 -14.72 2.65
CA THR A 131 -5.37 -13.53 2.64
C THR A 131 -4.04 -13.78 1.93
N MET A 132 -3.26 -12.71 1.71
CA MET A 132 -1.92 -12.84 1.14
C MET A 132 -0.97 -13.71 1.99
N TRP A 133 -1.27 -13.93 3.27
CA TRP A 133 -0.46 -14.71 4.20
C TRP A 133 -0.50 -16.22 3.92
N ARG A 134 -1.46 -16.68 3.11
CA ARG A 134 -1.46 -18.07 2.61
C ARG A 134 -0.20 -18.43 1.82
N TYR A 135 0.52 -17.43 1.32
CA TYR A 135 1.78 -17.58 0.56
C TYR A 135 3.03 -17.32 1.41
N ARG A 136 2.96 -17.54 2.73
CA ARG A 136 4.04 -17.21 3.68
C ARG A 136 5.40 -17.78 3.31
N GLU A 137 5.46 -18.94 2.64
CA GLU A 137 6.70 -19.58 2.19
C GLU A 137 7.42 -18.73 1.12
N PHE A 138 6.69 -17.91 0.38
CA PHE A 138 7.20 -16.94 -0.58
C PHE A 138 7.41 -15.55 0.05
N LEU A 139 7.18 -15.37 1.34
CA LEU A 139 7.27 -14.07 2.00
C LEU A 139 8.37 -14.08 3.05
N PRO A 140 9.08 -12.96 3.25
CA PRO A 140 10.15 -12.87 4.22
C PRO A 140 9.60 -12.59 5.63
N VAL A 141 8.80 -13.51 6.15
CA VAL A 141 8.11 -13.40 7.44
C VAL A 141 8.41 -14.61 8.33
N GLU A 142 8.48 -14.38 9.63
CA GLU A 142 8.69 -15.44 10.61
C GLU A 142 7.45 -16.33 10.72
N GLY A 143 7.64 -17.66 10.78
CA GLY A 143 6.55 -18.64 10.80
C GLY A 143 5.62 -18.54 12.02
N THR A 144 6.09 -17.94 13.12
CA THR A 144 5.35 -17.75 14.38
C THR A 144 4.63 -16.39 14.46
N MET A 145 4.81 -15.53 13.47
CA MET A 145 4.26 -14.18 13.46
C MET A 145 2.72 -14.17 13.49
N LYS A 146 2.16 -13.29 14.33
CA LYS A 146 0.74 -12.94 14.28
C LYS A 146 0.55 -11.79 13.29
N PHE A 147 -0.03 -12.09 12.15
CA PHE A 147 -0.31 -11.10 11.11
C PHE A 147 -1.45 -10.14 11.51
N PRO A 148 -1.43 -8.89 11.02
CA PRO A 148 -2.58 -7.99 11.16
C PRO A 148 -3.87 -8.64 10.64
N ARG A 149 -4.98 -8.48 11.38
CA ARG A 149 -6.26 -9.17 11.08
C ARG A 149 -7.03 -8.57 9.89
N LEU A 150 -6.48 -7.60 9.17
CA LEU A 150 -7.08 -7.13 7.93
C LEU A 150 -6.96 -8.19 6.83
N ARG A 151 -8.07 -8.41 6.12
CA ARG A 151 -8.10 -9.31 4.97
C ARG A 151 -7.44 -8.64 3.76
N VAL A 152 -6.13 -8.60 3.73
CA VAL A 152 -5.35 -8.12 2.58
C VAL A 152 -5.08 -9.29 1.63
N GLY A 153 -5.33 -9.09 0.34
CA GLY A 153 -5.26 -10.16 -0.65
C GLY A 153 -6.55 -10.97 -0.75
N GLY A 154 -6.51 -12.09 -1.48
CA GLY A 154 -7.69 -12.84 -1.85
C GLY A 154 -8.68 -12.01 -2.68
N SER A 155 -8.16 -11.03 -3.43
CA SER A 155 -8.97 -10.17 -4.28
C SER A 155 -9.56 -10.95 -5.47
N PRO A 156 -10.75 -10.55 -5.96
CA PRO A 156 -11.42 -11.28 -7.02
C PRO A 156 -10.63 -11.28 -8.34
N LEU A 157 -10.73 -12.38 -9.07
CA LEU A 157 -10.33 -12.51 -10.47
C LEU A 157 -11.59 -12.83 -11.29
N TYR A 158 -12.09 -11.85 -12.03
CA TYR A 158 -13.31 -11.96 -12.80
C TYR A 158 -13.01 -12.33 -14.26
N LYS A 159 -13.68 -13.35 -14.81
CA LYS A 159 -13.72 -13.53 -16.25
C LYS A 159 -14.59 -12.44 -16.86
N ALA A 160 -14.04 -11.66 -17.78
CA ALA A 160 -14.68 -10.45 -18.29
C ALA A 160 -15.10 -10.62 -19.77
N ASP A 161 -15.97 -11.60 -20.06
CA ASP A 161 -16.34 -11.96 -21.43
C ASP A 161 -16.97 -10.79 -22.21
N ALA A 162 -17.89 -10.02 -21.58
CA ALA A 162 -18.50 -8.86 -22.22
C ALA A 162 -17.49 -7.74 -22.53
N LEU A 163 -16.56 -7.49 -21.60
CA LEU A 163 -15.48 -6.53 -21.82
C LEU A 163 -14.49 -7.06 -22.86
N GLY A 164 -14.15 -8.34 -22.82
CA GLY A 164 -13.29 -8.99 -23.79
C GLY A 164 -13.83 -8.87 -25.21
N ALA A 165 -15.12 -9.07 -25.42
CA ALA A 165 -15.79 -8.87 -26.71
C ALA A 165 -15.63 -7.43 -27.21
N GLN A 166 -15.76 -6.42 -26.34
CA GLN A 166 -15.56 -5.01 -26.69
C GLN A 166 -14.11 -4.67 -27.05
N LEU A 167 -13.15 -5.32 -26.39
CA LEU A 167 -11.71 -5.12 -26.64
C LEU A 167 -11.18 -5.99 -27.79
N GLY A 168 -11.97 -6.94 -28.29
CA GLY A 168 -11.53 -7.90 -29.29
C GLY A 168 -10.57 -8.98 -28.74
N ILE A 169 -10.62 -9.26 -27.45
CA ILE A 169 -9.87 -10.31 -26.75
C ILE A 169 -10.81 -11.44 -26.35
N ARG A 170 -10.48 -12.66 -26.70
CA ARG A 170 -11.32 -13.83 -26.41
C ARG A 170 -11.28 -14.28 -24.95
N ASP A 171 -10.12 -14.18 -24.29
CA ASP A 171 -9.90 -14.66 -22.92
C ASP A 171 -9.32 -13.54 -22.05
N LEU A 172 -10.22 -12.68 -21.54
CA LEU A 172 -9.88 -11.54 -20.69
C LEU A 172 -10.32 -11.79 -19.24
N TRP A 173 -9.41 -11.49 -18.32
CA TRP A 173 -9.62 -11.56 -16.89
C TRP A 173 -9.27 -10.23 -16.23
N ILE A 174 -10.05 -9.83 -15.21
CA ILE A 174 -9.81 -8.64 -14.41
C ILE A 174 -9.46 -9.05 -12.97
N LYS A 175 -8.24 -8.76 -12.57
CA LYS A 175 -7.80 -8.88 -11.16
C LYS A 175 -8.12 -7.59 -10.44
N ASP A 176 -9.14 -7.59 -9.57
CA ASP A 176 -9.64 -6.38 -8.91
C ASP A 176 -9.03 -6.19 -7.51
N ASP A 177 -7.87 -5.57 -7.45
CA ASP A 177 -7.21 -5.17 -6.19
C ASP A 177 -7.82 -3.89 -5.56
N GLY A 178 -8.80 -3.28 -6.21
CA GLY A 178 -9.66 -2.26 -5.61
C GLY A 178 -10.54 -2.78 -4.48
N GLN A 179 -10.64 -4.10 -4.31
CA GLN A 179 -11.38 -4.78 -3.23
C GLN A 179 -10.55 -5.03 -1.97
N ASN A 180 -9.29 -4.64 -1.93
CA ASN A 180 -8.51 -4.67 -0.70
C ASN A 180 -9.08 -3.72 0.38
N PRO A 181 -8.78 -3.90 1.68
CA PRO A 181 -9.42 -3.17 2.80
C PRO A 181 -9.39 -1.65 2.69
N THR A 182 -8.32 -1.06 2.16
CA THR A 182 -8.25 0.40 1.94
C THR A 182 -8.43 0.78 0.46
N ALA A 183 -9.04 -0.12 -0.29
CA ALA A 183 -9.45 0.05 -1.68
C ALA A 183 -8.30 0.18 -2.69
N SER A 184 -7.15 -0.48 -2.47
CA SER A 184 -6.08 -0.55 -3.48
C SER A 184 -5.06 -1.67 -3.24
N LEU A 185 -4.32 -2.03 -4.28
CA LEU A 185 -3.16 -2.94 -4.27
C LEU A 185 -2.08 -2.53 -3.24
N LYS A 186 -2.03 -1.26 -2.85
CA LYS A 186 -1.05 -0.76 -1.87
C LYS A 186 -1.21 -1.41 -0.49
N ASP A 187 -2.37 -1.98 -0.17
CA ASP A 187 -2.57 -2.75 1.06
C ASP A 187 -1.58 -3.91 1.19
N ARG A 188 -1.28 -4.61 0.10
CA ARG A 188 -0.30 -5.71 0.08
C ARG A 188 1.09 -5.26 0.54
N ALA A 189 1.54 -4.11 0.03
CA ALA A 189 2.82 -3.52 0.41
C ALA A 189 2.82 -3.03 1.86
N SER A 190 1.73 -2.40 2.29
CA SER A 190 1.61 -1.84 3.65
C SER A 190 1.45 -2.92 4.70
N ALA A 191 0.71 -4.01 4.42
CA ALA A 191 0.62 -5.16 5.29
C ALA A 191 2.00 -5.78 5.57
N MET A 192 2.82 -5.94 4.51
CA MET A 192 4.18 -6.45 4.67
C MET A 192 5.07 -5.48 5.46
N ALA A 193 5.02 -4.17 5.17
CA ALA A 193 5.81 -3.18 5.89
C ALA A 193 5.43 -3.11 7.39
N VAL A 194 4.13 -3.17 7.71
CA VAL A 194 3.62 -3.20 9.07
C VAL A 194 4.07 -4.47 9.80
N THR A 195 3.99 -5.63 9.15
CA THR A 195 4.48 -6.90 9.71
C THR A 195 5.96 -6.82 10.04
N LYS A 196 6.79 -6.33 9.11
CA LYS A 196 8.23 -6.15 9.37
C LYS A 196 8.53 -5.11 10.45
N ALA A 197 7.71 -4.06 10.58
CA ALA A 197 7.82 -3.10 11.68
C ALA A 197 7.56 -3.79 13.03
N VAL A 198 6.53 -4.63 13.12
CA VAL A 198 6.21 -5.40 14.33
C VAL A 198 7.33 -6.40 14.66
N GLU A 199 7.84 -7.16 13.67
CA GLU A 199 9.01 -8.06 13.84
C GLU A 199 10.24 -7.28 14.35
N ALA A 200 10.43 -6.04 13.92
CA ALA A 200 11.50 -5.17 14.36
C ALA A 200 11.29 -4.57 15.77
N GLY A 201 10.19 -4.90 16.45
CA GLY A 201 9.82 -4.32 17.74
C GLY A 201 9.46 -2.83 17.67
N MET A 202 9.09 -2.32 16.49
CA MET A 202 8.75 -0.91 16.30
C MET A 202 7.33 -0.63 16.75
N THR A 203 7.12 0.53 17.36
CA THR A 203 5.79 1.03 17.76
C THR A 203 5.27 2.13 16.84
N THR A 204 6.15 2.65 15.96
CA THR A 204 5.85 3.79 15.09
C THR A 204 6.33 3.53 13.67
N ILE A 205 5.46 3.84 12.71
CA ILE A 205 5.73 3.73 11.27
C ILE A 205 5.36 5.04 10.56
N ALA A 206 6.13 5.43 9.55
CA ALA A 206 5.90 6.70 8.85
C ALA A 206 6.11 6.60 7.34
N CYS A 207 5.44 7.51 6.62
CA CYS A 207 5.69 7.73 5.19
C CYS A 207 5.36 9.16 4.75
N SER A 208 5.85 9.53 3.56
CA SER A 208 5.43 10.71 2.80
C SER A 208 4.57 10.27 1.63
N SER A 209 3.27 10.51 1.69
CA SER A 209 2.33 10.24 0.58
C SER A 209 0.94 10.79 0.87
N THR A 210 0.23 11.25 -0.16
CA THR A 210 -1.20 11.65 -0.07
C THR A 210 -2.16 10.59 -0.59
N GLY A 211 -1.66 9.62 -1.37
CA GLY A 211 -2.48 8.69 -2.14
C GLY A 211 -2.69 7.32 -1.46
N ASN A 212 -2.85 6.32 -2.30
CA ASN A 212 -3.10 4.92 -1.89
C ASN A 212 -2.04 4.35 -0.95
N ALA A 213 -0.79 4.83 -1.04
CA ALA A 213 0.30 4.43 -0.15
C ALA A 213 0.05 4.86 1.30
N ALA A 214 -0.41 6.10 1.50
CA ALA A 214 -0.72 6.63 2.82
C ALA A 214 -1.95 5.95 3.44
N SER A 215 -3.06 5.86 2.69
CA SER A 215 -4.29 5.25 3.20
C SER A 215 -4.10 3.77 3.55
N SER A 216 -3.35 3.02 2.73
CA SER A 216 -3.04 1.63 3.03
C SER A 216 -2.15 1.49 4.26
N LEU A 217 -1.16 2.40 4.44
CA LEU A 217 -0.35 2.39 5.66
C LEU A 217 -1.19 2.66 6.90
N ALA A 218 -1.99 3.74 6.88
CA ALA A 218 -2.81 4.12 8.02
C ALA A 218 -3.76 2.99 8.45
N GLY A 219 -4.47 2.36 7.50
CA GLY A 219 -5.40 1.26 7.79
C GLY A 219 -4.71 0.01 8.33
N ASN A 220 -3.61 -0.43 7.70
CA ASN A 220 -2.87 -1.61 8.14
C ASN A 220 -2.17 -1.39 9.48
N ALA A 221 -1.58 -0.20 9.72
CA ALA A 221 -0.94 0.14 10.98
C ALA A 221 -1.94 0.24 12.14
N ALA A 222 -3.12 0.82 11.90
CA ALA A 222 -4.21 0.86 12.89
C ALA A 222 -4.62 -0.55 13.32
N ALA A 223 -4.77 -1.48 12.37
CA ALA A 223 -5.10 -2.88 12.66
C ALA A 223 -4.02 -3.63 13.44
N ALA A 224 -2.77 -3.17 13.37
CA ALA A 224 -1.63 -3.72 14.10
C ALA A 224 -1.30 -2.98 15.41
N GLY A 225 -2.02 -1.90 15.74
CA GLY A 225 -1.78 -1.08 16.93
C GLY A 225 -0.52 -0.21 16.85
N LEU A 226 -0.01 0.09 15.65
CA LEU A 226 1.14 0.97 15.48
C LEU A 226 0.72 2.45 15.38
N SER A 227 1.48 3.33 16.01
CA SER A 227 1.39 4.77 15.77
C SER A 227 1.85 5.10 14.35
N THR A 228 1.08 5.93 13.65
CA THR A 228 1.35 6.24 12.24
C THR A 228 1.51 7.74 12.03
N PHE A 229 2.63 8.14 11.41
CA PHE A 229 2.88 9.52 11.01
C PHE A 229 2.92 9.62 9.49
N ILE A 230 2.10 10.50 8.92
CA ILE A 230 1.99 10.67 7.47
C ILE A 230 2.21 12.14 7.11
N PHE A 231 3.26 12.38 6.32
CA PHE A 231 3.60 13.70 5.83
C PHE A 231 2.96 13.90 4.45
N VAL A 232 2.23 14.99 4.29
CA VAL A 232 1.54 15.34 3.05
C VAL A 232 1.71 16.81 2.72
N PRO A 233 1.81 17.23 1.44
CA PRO A 233 1.78 18.64 1.09
C PRO A 233 0.48 19.29 1.57
N SER A 234 0.54 20.55 2.01
CA SER A 234 -0.62 21.29 2.55
C SER A 234 -1.79 21.42 1.54
N ARG A 235 -1.50 21.33 0.23
CA ARG A 235 -2.48 21.33 -0.87
C ARG A 235 -3.19 19.98 -1.09
N ALA A 236 -2.91 18.96 -0.27
CA ALA A 236 -3.51 17.63 -0.41
C ALA A 236 -5.06 17.70 -0.34
N PRO A 237 -5.78 16.90 -1.16
CA PRO A 237 -7.24 16.89 -1.15
C PRO A 237 -7.80 16.50 0.23
N ARG A 238 -8.71 17.31 0.78
CA ARG A 238 -9.29 17.13 2.12
C ARG A 238 -9.89 15.74 2.35
N GLY A 239 -10.54 15.16 1.35
CA GLY A 239 -11.13 13.82 1.44
C GLY A 239 -10.07 12.73 1.64
N LYS A 240 -8.92 12.84 0.97
CA LYS A 240 -7.79 11.91 1.16
C LYS A 240 -7.22 12.04 2.58
N VAL A 241 -7.03 13.29 3.07
CA VAL A 241 -6.55 13.57 4.44
C VAL A 241 -7.52 13.03 5.50
N ALA A 242 -8.82 13.23 5.31
CA ALA A 242 -9.85 12.75 6.23
C ALA A 242 -9.80 11.21 6.41
N GLN A 243 -9.57 10.44 5.33
CA GLN A 243 -9.42 8.99 5.42
C GLN A 243 -8.23 8.59 6.32
N LEU A 244 -7.10 9.28 6.20
CA LEU A 244 -5.91 9.02 7.04
C LEU A 244 -6.20 9.27 8.51
N MET A 245 -6.85 10.40 8.81
CA MET A 245 -7.22 10.79 10.18
C MET A 245 -8.24 9.82 10.78
N MET A 246 -9.21 9.33 9.99
CA MET A 246 -10.19 8.34 10.45
C MET A 246 -9.55 6.99 10.82
N PHE A 247 -8.44 6.62 10.19
CA PHE A 247 -7.62 5.47 10.59
C PHE A 247 -6.69 5.77 11.79
N GLY A 248 -6.78 6.96 12.41
CA GLY A 248 -6.00 7.33 13.57
C GLY A 248 -4.56 7.78 13.27
N ALA A 249 -4.21 8.02 12.01
CA ALA A 249 -2.88 8.53 11.66
C ALA A 249 -2.72 9.99 12.08
N THR A 250 -1.54 10.34 12.62
CA THR A 250 -1.11 11.72 12.79
C THR A 250 -0.66 12.26 11.43
N VAL A 251 -1.47 13.15 10.85
CA VAL A 251 -1.20 13.74 9.54
C VAL A 251 -0.53 15.09 9.71
N ILE A 252 0.65 15.25 9.08
CA ILE A 252 1.42 16.49 9.07
C ILE A 252 1.29 17.14 7.70
N LEU A 253 0.62 18.30 7.65
CA LEU A 253 0.52 19.13 6.45
C LEU A 253 1.79 19.97 6.33
N VAL A 254 2.57 19.73 5.28
CA VAL A 254 3.82 20.45 5.02
C VAL A 254 3.56 21.57 4.00
N GLU A 255 3.85 22.79 4.38
CA GLU A 255 3.81 23.96 3.47
C GLU A 255 5.08 23.93 2.61
N GLY A 256 4.91 23.62 1.32
CA GLY A 256 6.02 23.48 0.38
C GLY A 256 5.72 22.50 -0.75
N SER A 257 6.76 22.06 -1.43
CA SER A 257 6.72 21.08 -2.51
C SER A 257 6.55 19.65 -1.98
N TYR A 258 6.29 18.71 -2.90
CA TYR A 258 6.34 17.28 -2.54
C TYR A 258 7.74 16.87 -2.08
N GLU A 259 8.79 17.45 -2.67
CA GLU A 259 10.17 17.16 -2.28
C GLU A 259 10.50 17.66 -0.87
N ASP A 260 10.01 18.86 -0.49
CA ASP A 260 10.12 19.35 0.88
C ASP A 260 9.43 18.41 1.86
N THR A 261 8.23 17.94 1.50
CA THR A 261 7.47 16.97 2.30
C THR A 261 8.23 15.66 2.45
N PHE A 262 8.83 15.16 1.39
CA PHE A 262 9.63 13.93 1.43
C PHE A 262 10.89 14.10 2.27
N ARG A 263 11.62 15.22 2.10
CA ARG A 263 12.84 15.54 2.84
C ARG A 263 12.58 15.62 4.35
N ILE A 264 11.59 16.41 4.78
CA ILE A 264 11.28 16.53 6.22
C ILE A 264 10.76 15.21 6.82
N SER A 265 10.04 14.41 6.04
CA SER A 265 9.62 13.07 6.43
C SER A 265 10.83 12.15 6.65
N ALA A 266 11.82 12.18 5.75
CA ALA A 266 13.03 11.37 5.87
C ALA A 266 13.86 11.78 7.10
N GLU A 267 14.05 13.09 7.32
CA GLU A 267 14.73 13.63 8.50
C GLU A 267 14.03 13.23 9.81
N ALA A 268 12.69 13.27 9.84
CA ALA A 268 11.90 12.87 11.01
C ALA A 268 12.05 11.37 11.29
N ILE A 269 11.94 10.53 10.25
CA ILE A 269 12.07 9.08 10.36
C ILE A 269 13.44 8.70 10.91
N ASP A 270 14.50 9.31 10.39
CA ASP A 270 15.88 9.07 10.84
C ASP A 270 16.10 9.55 12.29
N ARG A 271 15.69 10.78 12.59
CA ARG A 271 15.87 11.41 13.90
C ARG A 271 15.21 10.66 15.04
N TRP A 272 14.01 10.10 14.81
CA TRP A 272 13.24 9.42 15.84
C TRP A 272 13.27 7.89 15.71
N GLY A 273 14.00 7.37 14.73
CA GLY A 273 14.14 5.93 14.52
C GLY A 273 12.81 5.25 14.15
N TRP A 274 11.89 5.93 13.47
CA TRP A 274 10.62 5.35 13.05
C TRP A 274 10.82 4.35 11.91
N TYR A 275 9.90 3.39 11.79
CA TYR A 275 9.96 2.46 10.67
C TYR A 275 9.60 3.16 9.34
N ASN A 276 10.49 3.04 8.36
CA ASN A 276 10.35 3.72 7.06
C ASN A 276 9.52 2.88 6.09
N ARG A 277 8.36 3.43 5.68
CA ARG A 277 7.47 2.80 4.68
C ARG A 277 7.58 3.46 3.29
N ASN A 278 8.50 4.35 3.03
CA ASN A 278 8.62 5.00 1.72
C ASN A 278 8.95 4.00 0.61
N ALA A 279 8.33 4.21 -0.58
CA ALA A 279 8.46 3.30 -1.72
C ALA A 279 9.92 3.15 -2.17
N ALA A 280 10.28 1.95 -2.63
CA ALA A 280 11.60 1.52 -3.09
C ALA A 280 12.72 1.53 -2.02
N ILE A 281 12.63 2.34 -0.96
CA ILE A 281 13.60 2.33 0.15
C ILE A 281 13.46 1.03 0.95
N ASN A 282 12.22 0.66 1.31
CA ASN A 282 11.93 -0.58 2.03
C ASN A 282 11.77 -1.74 1.04
N PRO A 283 12.65 -2.75 1.02
CA PRO A 283 12.60 -3.85 0.06
C PRO A 283 11.39 -4.77 0.26
N TYR A 284 10.90 -4.89 1.47
CA TYR A 284 9.80 -5.80 1.82
C TYR A 284 8.45 -5.42 1.20
N MET A 285 8.26 -4.14 0.84
CA MET A 285 7.01 -3.72 0.22
C MET A 285 6.77 -4.33 -1.16
N MET A 286 7.83 -4.64 -1.89
CA MET A 286 7.71 -5.35 -3.16
C MET A 286 7.30 -6.81 -2.95
N GLU A 287 7.77 -7.44 -1.87
CA GLU A 287 7.39 -8.79 -1.48
C GLU A 287 5.89 -8.91 -1.17
N GLY A 288 5.31 -7.87 -0.55
CA GLY A 288 3.86 -7.80 -0.40
C GLY A 288 3.14 -7.70 -1.75
N LYS A 289 3.60 -6.84 -2.65
CA LYS A 289 2.97 -6.63 -3.97
C LYS A 289 3.01 -7.88 -4.85
N LYS A 290 4.07 -8.68 -4.80
CA LYS A 290 4.19 -9.90 -5.62
C LYS A 290 3.08 -10.92 -5.37
N THR A 291 2.41 -10.84 -4.21
CA THR A 291 1.31 -11.78 -3.88
C THR A 291 0.13 -11.69 -4.84
N VAL A 292 -0.05 -10.58 -5.57
CA VAL A 292 -1.08 -10.49 -6.61
C VAL A 292 -0.84 -11.51 -7.73
N SER A 293 0.43 -11.77 -8.09
CA SER A 293 0.79 -12.77 -9.11
C SER A 293 0.60 -14.18 -8.60
N LEU A 294 0.89 -14.42 -7.32
CA LEU A 294 0.67 -15.72 -6.68
C LEU A 294 -0.83 -16.06 -6.69
N GLU A 295 -1.68 -15.08 -6.38
CA GLU A 295 -3.14 -15.22 -6.45
C GLU A 295 -3.65 -15.43 -7.87
N ILE A 296 -3.16 -14.67 -8.85
CA ILE A 296 -3.53 -14.84 -10.27
C ILE A 296 -3.24 -16.28 -10.72
N ALA A 297 -2.04 -16.79 -10.40
CA ALA A 297 -1.65 -18.13 -10.76
C ALA A 297 -2.57 -19.18 -10.12
N GLU A 298 -2.81 -19.10 -8.82
CA GLU A 298 -3.66 -20.04 -8.10
C GLU A 298 -5.11 -19.98 -8.57
N GLN A 299 -5.68 -18.77 -8.75
CA GLN A 299 -7.06 -18.57 -9.23
C GLN A 299 -7.27 -19.06 -10.66
N LEU A 300 -6.22 -19.12 -11.48
CA LEU A 300 -6.21 -19.74 -12.79
C LEU A 300 -5.78 -21.21 -12.77
N SER A 301 -5.76 -21.85 -11.58
CA SER A 301 -5.33 -23.25 -11.41
C SER A 301 -3.94 -23.50 -11.99
N PHE A 302 -3.02 -22.54 -11.80
CA PHE A 302 -1.64 -22.52 -12.30
C PHE A 302 -1.49 -22.57 -13.84
N LYS A 303 -2.57 -22.33 -14.57
CA LYS A 303 -2.55 -22.14 -16.03
C LYS A 303 -2.28 -20.69 -16.35
N MET A 304 -1.03 -20.38 -16.68
CA MET A 304 -0.62 -18.97 -16.86
C MET A 304 -1.26 -18.34 -18.09
N PRO A 305 -1.72 -17.08 -17.99
CA PRO A 305 -2.14 -16.30 -19.14
C PRO A 305 -0.96 -16.03 -20.08
N ASP A 306 -1.22 -15.60 -21.29
CA ASP A 306 -0.17 -15.16 -22.21
C ASP A 306 0.39 -13.81 -21.79
N TYR A 307 -0.49 -12.92 -21.32
CA TYR A 307 -0.11 -11.57 -20.93
C TYR A 307 -0.71 -11.15 -19.58
N VAL A 308 0.03 -10.31 -18.85
CA VAL A 308 -0.46 -9.61 -17.64
C VAL A 308 -0.21 -8.12 -17.77
N ALA A 309 -1.29 -7.32 -17.82
CA ALA A 309 -1.22 -5.87 -17.95
C ALA A 309 -1.11 -5.20 -16.58
N VAL A 310 -0.14 -4.31 -16.44
CA VAL A 310 0.19 -3.61 -15.19
C VAL A 310 0.32 -2.11 -15.44
N SER A 311 -0.41 -1.30 -14.69
CA SER A 311 -0.23 0.15 -14.63
C SER A 311 1.07 0.50 -13.92
N VAL A 312 1.92 1.32 -14.53
CA VAL A 312 3.28 1.60 -14.08
C VAL A 312 3.47 3.08 -13.75
N GLY A 313 3.77 3.38 -12.49
CA GLY A 313 4.28 4.68 -12.04
C GLY A 313 5.73 4.53 -11.55
N ASP A 314 5.94 4.38 -10.23
CA ASP A 314 7.26 4.14 -9.60
C ASP A 314 8.05 2.91 -10.10
N GLY A 315 7.42 1.99 -10.84
CA GLY A 315 8.01 0.72 -11.24
C GLY A 315 7.90 -0.40 -10.20
N CYS A 316 7.51 -0.09 -8.95
CA CYS A 316 7.45 -1.09 -7.88
C CYS A 316 6.37 -2.17 -8.09
N THR A 317 5.25 -1.85 -8.76
CA THR A 317 4.15 -2.79 -8.96
C THR A 317 4.52 -3.82 -10.02
N ILE A 318 4.95 -3.40 -11.20
CA ILE A 318 5.36 -4.30 -12.28
C ILE A 318 6.54 -5.20 -11.88
N ALA A 319 7.51 -4.63 -11.14
CA ALA A 319 8.62 -5.40 -10.59
C ALA A 319 8.16 -6.47 -9.59
N GLY A 320 7.19 -6.15 -8.71
CA GLY A 320 6.60 -7.12 -7.79
C GLY A 320 5.81 -8.20 -8.51
N VAL A 321 4.99 -7.83 -9.50
CA VAL A 321 4.24 -8.77 -10.35
C VAL A 321 5.19 -9.76 -11.02
N TRP A 322 6.25 -9.26 -11.65
CA TRP A 322 7.25 -10.11 -12.29
C TRP A 322 7.95 -11.04 -11.31
N LYS A 323 8.37 -10.50 -10.15
CA LYS A 323 9.01 -11.31 -9.12
C LYS A 323 8.11 -12.45 -8.65
N GLY A 324 6.81 -12.21 -8.45
CA GLY A 324 5.88 -13.25 -8.02
C GLY A 324 5.78 -14.39 -9.03
N PHE A 325 5.71 -14.11 -10.32
CA PHE A 325 5.70 -15.16 -11.35
C PHE A 325 7.05 -15.91 -11.42
N LYS A 326 8.18 -15.18 -11.30
CA LYS A 326 9.49 -15.84 -11.24
C LYS A 326 9.61 -16.76 -10.01
N ASP A 327 9.14 -16.32 -8.85
CA ASP A 327 9.18 -17.12 -7.63
C ASP A 327 8.37 -18.41 -7.79
N LEU A 328 7.18 -18.36 -8.41
CA LEU A 328 6.38 -19.55 -8.73
C LEU A 328 7.08 -20.50 -9.70
N HIS A 329 7.70 -19.95 -10.74
CA HIS A 329 8.43 -20.74 -11.73
C HIS A 329 9.66 -21.41 -11.09
N MET A 330 10.43 -20.69 -10.30
CA MET A 330 11.57 -21.21 -9.56
C MET A 330 11.17 -22.27 -8.52
N ALA A 331 9.97 -22.14 -7.94
CA ALA A 331 9.40 -23.15 -7.05
C ALA A 331 8.81 -24.36 -7.80
N GLY A 332 8.73 -24.33 -9.14
CA GLY A 332 8.21 -25.42 -9.94
C GLY A 332 6.68 -25.54 -9.93
N LEU A 333 5.96 -24.46 -9.58
CA LEU A 333 4.49 -24.43 -9.56
C LEU A 333 3.89 -24.03 -10.91
N ILE A 334 4.66 -23.37 -11.76
CA ILE A 334 4.27 -23.01 -13.13
C ILE A 334 5.39 -23.34 -14.11
N ASP A 335 5.02 -23.81 -15.29
CA ASP A 335 5.97 -24.25 -16.32
C ASP A 335 6.41 -23.10 -17.24
N ARG A 336 5.56 -22.08 -17.40
CA ARG A 336 5.84 -20.90 -18.24
C ARG A 336 5.56 -19.60 -17.53
N LEU A 337 6.29 -18.56 -17.92
CA LEU A 337 6.11 -17.20 -17.45
C LEU A 337 5.21 -16.41 -18.41
N PRO A 338 4.28 -15.56 -17.92
CA PRO A 338 3.52 -14.66 -18.78
C PRO A 338 4.40 -13.51 -19.28
N ARG A 339 4.07 -12.94 -20.42
CA ARG A 339 4.63 -11.65 -20.86
C ARG A 339 3.92 -10.50 -20.14
N LEU A 340 4.66 -9.46 -19.74
CA LEU A 340 4.05 -8.29 -19.11
C LEU A 340 3.65 -7.25 -20.17
N ILE A 341 2.51 -6.57 -19.96
CA ILE A 341 2.18 -5.34 -20.67
C ILE A 341 2.43 -4.19 -19.71
N SER A 342 3.51 -3.43 -19.97
CA SER A 342 3.86 -2.24 -19.19
C SER A 342 3.06 -1.04 -19.70
N VAL A 343 2.15 -0.52 -18.87
CA VAL A 343 1.27 0.58 -19.25
C VAL A 343 1.58 1.83 -18.45
N GLN A 344 1.99 2.89 -19.14
CA GLN A 344 2.16 4.24 -18.57
C GLN A 344 1.24 5.25 -19.27
N ALA A 345 0.93 6.36 -18.58
CA ALA A 345 0.26 7.48 -19.20
C ALA A 345 1.20 8.18 -20.17
N SER A 346 0.71 8.57 -21.36
CA SER A 346 1.52 9.23 -22.40
C SER A 346 2.13 10.55 -21.93
N GLY A 347 1.46 11.24 -21.00
CA GLY A 347 1.95 12.49 -20.41
C GLY A 347 3.02 12.30 -19.31
N CYS A 348 3.33 11.04 -18.92
CA CYS A 348 4.39 10.73 -17.95
C CYS A 348 4.79 9.25 -18.08
N CYS A 349 5.80 8.94 -18.92
CA CYS A 349 6.17 7.56 -19.28
C CYS A 349 7.69 7.30 -19.26
N PRO A 350 8.44 7.71 -18.24
CA PRO A 350 9.91 7.63 -18.25
C PRO A 350 10.44 6.19 -18.32
N ILE A 351 9.77 5.22 -17.69
CA ILE A 351 10.16 3.81 -17.72
C ILE A 351 9.92 3.21 -19.11
N ASN A 352 8.76 3.43 -19.69
CA ASN A 352 8.43 2.92 -21.04
C ASN A 352 9.32 3.57 -22.10
N THR A 353 9.67 4.86 -21.96
CA THR A 353 10.62 5.56 -22.86
C THR A 353 11.99 4.90 -22.81
N ALA A 354 12.51 4.59 -21.63
CA ALA A 354 13.81 3.90 -21.50
C ALA A 354 13.74 2.46 -22.02
N ALA A 355 12.66 1.72 -21.74
CA ALA A 355 12.46 0.37 -22.22
C ALA A 355 12.39 0.32 -23.76
N ALA A 356 11.66 1.26 -24.39
CA ALA A 356 11.57 1.38 -25.85
C ALA A 356 12.91 1.70 -26.51
N ALA A 357 13.78 2.44 -25.82
CA ALA A 357 15.15 2.73 -26.24
C ALA A 357 16.12 1.56 -25.98
N GLY A 358 15.68 0.45 -25.37
CA GLY A 358 16.52 -0.69 -25.00
C GLY A 358 17.60 -0.38 -23.96
N THR A 359 17.38 0.63 -23.12
CA THR A 359 18.37 1.08 -22.11
C THR A 359 17.86 0.87 -20.68
N MET A 360 18.80 0.74 -19.75
CA MET A 360 18.53 0.77 -18.31
C MET A 360 18.62 2.19 -17.72
N GLU A 361 18.99 3.17 -18.52
CA GLU A 361 19.05 4.58 -18.15
C GLU A 361 17.74 5.26 -18.48
N TRP A 362 17.19 6.00 -17.54
CA TRP A 362 15.94 6.73 -17.68
C TRP A 362 16.15 8.22 -17.41
N VAL A 363 15.30 9.04 -17.99
CA VAL A 363 15.35 10.50 -17.84
C VAL A 363 14.09 10.97 -17.15
N PRO A 364 14.19 11.88 -16.15
CA PRO A 364 13.03 12.51 -15.53
C PRO A 364 12.09 13.16 -16.56
N GLN A 365 10.79 13.07 -16.33
CA GLN A 365 9.75 13.69 -17.16
C GLN A 365 8.78 14.51 -16.31
N GLU A 366 8.09 15.47 -16.93
CA GLU A 366 6.97 16.15 -16.29
C GLU A 366 5.78 15.21 -16.05
N GLU A 367 5.01 15.49 -15.02
CA GLU A 367 3.87 14.69 -14.60
C GLU A 367 2.57 15.29 -15.20
N ASN A 368 2.37 15.10 -16.50
CA ASN A 368 1.23 15.65 -17.25
C ASN A 368 0.16 14.57 -17.53
N THR A 369 -0.49 14.09 -16.48
CA THR A 369 -1.64 13.17 -16.57
C THR A 369 -2.54 13.32 -15.33
N PHE A 370 -3.85 13.12 -15.51
CA PHE A 370 -4.77 13.09 -14.37
C PHE A 370 -4.70 11.77 -13.56
N ALA A 371 -4.02 10.74 -14.06
CA ALA A 371 -3.86 9.45 -13.39
C ALA A 371 -2.82 9.53 -12.25
N ASP A 372 -3.13 10.29 -11.19
CA ASP A 372 -2.29 10.69 -10.05
C ASP A 372 -1.37 9.56 -9.52
N SER A 373 -1.90 8.35 -9.36
CA SER A 373 -1.12 7.24 -8.78
C SER A 373 -0.05 6.64 -9.71
N ILE A 374 -0.03 7.01 -11.00
CA ILE A 374 1.00 6.64 -11.98
C ILE A 374 1.70 7.87 -12.59
N ALA A 375 1.33 9.08 -12.21
CA ALA A 375 2.02 10.31 -12.54
C ALA A 375 3.33 10.39 -11.74
N VAL A 376 4.39 9.78 -12.24
CA VAL A 376 5.68 9.68 -11.54
C VAL A 376 6.80 9.97 -12.51
N GLY A 377 7.19 11.24 -12.59
CA GLY A 377 8.24 11.72 -13.49
C GLY A 377 9.65 11.27 -13.06
N VAL A 378 9.84 11.01 -11.76
CA VAL A 378 11.08 10.51 -11.16
C VAL A 378 10.81 9.17 -10.48
N PRO A 379 10.79 8.03 -11.23
CA PRO A 379 10.47 6.73 -10.68
C PRO A 379 11.49 6.26 -9.64
N ARG A 380 10.99 5.69 -8.54
CA ARG A 380 11.83 5.24 -7.41
C ARG A 380 12.39 3.83 -7.61
N ASN A 381 11.82 3.03 -8.52
CA ASN A 381 12.24 1.65 -8.78
C ASN A 381 12.35 1.35 -10.29
N PRO A 382 13.00 2.18 -11.09
CA PRO A 382 13.07 2.01 -12.54
C PRO A 382 13.87 0.77 -12.93
N VAL A 383 14.98 0.49 -12.26
CA VAL A 383 15.88 -0.63 -12.60
C VAL A 383 15.16 -1.98 -12.55
N LYS A 384 14.38 -2.25 -11.50
CA LYS A 384 13.64 -3.52 -11.42
C LYS A 384 12.47 -3.57 -12.39
N ALA A 385 11.85 -2.42 -12.70
CA ALA A 385 10.77 -2.33 -13.69
C ALA A 385 11.31 -2.62 -15.12
N LEU A 386 12.41 -2.00 -15.48
CA LEU A 386 13.06 -2.23 -16.78
C LEU A 386 13.52 -3.68 -16.94
N ARG A 387 14.06 -4.28 -15.87
CA ARG A 387 14.37 -5.72 -15.86
C ARG A 387 13.10 -6.57 -16.04
N ALA A 388 12.03 -6.25 -15.34
CA ALA A 388 10.77 -6.99 -15.47
C ALA A 388 10.22 -6.96 -16.90
N ILE A 389 10.27 -5.80 -17.55
CA ILE A 389 9.84 -5.63 -18.95
C ILE A 389 10.75 -6.45 -19.88
N SER A 390 12.08 -6.31 -19.74
CA SER A 390 13.05 -7.01 -20.59
C SER A 390 13.02 -8.53 -20.40
N GLU A 391 13.04 -9.02 -19.15
CA GLU A 391 13.07 -10.45 -18.82
C GLU A 391 11.77 -11.17 -19.22
N SER A 392 10.63 -10.46 -19.25
CA SER A 392 9.34 -11.02 -19.65
C SER A 392 9.07 -10.94 -21.14
N ASP A 393 9.99 -10.46 -21.95
CA ASP A 393 9.72 -10.06 -23.34
C ASP A 393 8.47 -9.19 -23.44
N GLY A 394 8.41 -8.19 -22.55
CA GLY A 394 7.21 -7.42 -22.26
C GLY A 394 6.82 -6.45 -23.38
N VAL A 395 5.53 -6.21 -23.49
CA VAL A 395 4.93 -5.22 -24.40
C VAL A 395 4.88 -3.86 -23.73
N ILE A 396 5.26 -2.82 -24.44
CA ILE A 396 5.28 -1.43 -23.96
C ILE A 396 4.12 -0.66 -24.57
N VAL A 397 3.25 -0.09 -23.74
CA VAL A 397 2.09 0.68 -24.19
C VAL A 397 1.97 1.99 -23.40
N ASN A 398 1.88 3.10 -24.11
CA ASN A 398 1.54 4.39 -23.51
C ASN A 398 0.11 4.77 -23.89
N VAL A 399 -0.70 5.17 -22.91
CA VAL A 399 -2.12 5.50 -23.08
C VAL A 399 -2.38 6.97 -22.75
N SER A 400 -3.27 7.61 -23.51
CA SER A 400 -3.68 8.97 -23.21
C SER A 400 -4.68 9.03 -22.05
N ASP A 401 -4.90 10.22 -21.51
CA ASP A 401 -5.91 10.45 -20.48
C ASP A 401 -7.32 10.09 -20.97
N GLU A 402 -7.64 10.30 -22.25
CA GLU A 402 -8.90 9.94 -22.88
C GLU A 402 -9.06 8.41 -22.96
N GLU A 403 -8.01 7.68 -23.36
CA GLU A 403 -7.99 6.23 -23.40
C GLU A 403 -8.19 5.62 -21.99
N ILE A 404 -7.61 6.25 -20.96
CA ILE A 404 -7.83 5.85 -19.56
C ILE A 404 -9.28 6.10 -19.15
N MET A 405 -9.86 7.27 -19.44
CA MET A 405 -11.27 7.55 -19.13
C MET A 405 -12.23 6.61 -19.84
N GLU A 406 -11.93 6.26 -21.09
CA GLU A 406 -12.71 5.24 -21.82
C GLU A 406 -12.64 3.88 -21.13
N ALA A 407 -11.45 3.44 -20.72
CA ALA A 407 -11.27 2.19 -19.99
C ALA A 407 -12.01 2.18 -18.64
N MET A 408 -12.05 3.30 -17.91
CA MET A 408 -12.87 3.42 -16.70
C MET A 408 -14.35 3.15 -16.99
N ARG A 409 -14.89 3.74 -18.06
CA ARG A 409 -16.29 3.51 -18.49
C ARG A 409 -16.52 2.06 -18.93
N MET A 410 -15.60 1.49 -19.67
CA MET A 410 -15.69 0.11 -20.16
C MET A 410 -15.65 -0.90 -19.02
N LEU A 411 -14.74 -0.74 -18.06
CA LEU A 411 -14.67 -1.57 -16.85
C LEU A 411 -15.99 -1.52 -16.07
N GLY A 412 -16.54 -0.32 -15.84
CA GLY A 412 -17.81 -0.16 -15.15
C GLY A 412 -18.98 -0.82 -15.89
N ARG A 413 -19.11 -0.58 -17.20
CA ARG A 413 -20.27 -1.00 -18.01
C ARG A 413 -20.25 -2.47 -18.38
N HIS A 414 -19.07 -3.05 -18.60
CA HIS A 414 -18.93 -4.40 -19.17
C HIS A 414 -18.32 -5.42 -18.22
N ALA A 415 -17.74 -4.98 -17.08
CA ALA A 415 -17.19 -5.88 -16.07
C ALA A 415 -17.72 -5.59 -14.64
N GLY A 416 -18.49 -4.51 -14.46
CA GLY A 416 -18.97 -4.11 -13.12
C GLY A 416 -17.86 -3.68 -12.15
N VAL A 417 -16.69 -3.32 -12.69
CA VAL A 417 -15.52 -2.94 -11.88
C VAL A 417 -15.33 -1.43 -11.89
N PHE A 418 -15.39 -0.82 -10.72
CA PHE A 418 -15.22 0.63 -10.56
C PHE A 418 -13.75 0.96 -10.24
N ALA A 419 -13.00 1.36 -11.24
CA ALA A 419 -11.57 1.63 -11.14
C ALA A 419 -11.27 3.13 -11.06
N GLU A 420 -10.23 3.51 -10.27
CA GLU A 420 -9.60 4.83 -10.38
C GLU A 420 -8.80 4.93 -11.71
N PRO A 421 -8.42 6.14 -12.18
CA PRO A 421 -7.69 6.31 -13.43
C PRO A 421 -6.45 5.40 -13.55
N ALA A 422 -5.59 5.42 -12.55
CA ALA A 422 -4.40 4.57 -12.51
C ALA A 422 -4.73 3.07 -12.50
N GLY A 423 -5.86 2.68 -11.90
CA GLY A 423 -6.36 1.30 -11.89
C GLY A 423 -6.87 0.85 -13.26
N ALA A 424 -7.46 1.77 -14.03
CA ALA A 424 -8.01 1.51 -15.37
C ALA A 424 -6.94 1.52 -16.47
N ALA A 425 -5.80 2.17 -16.25
CA ALA A 425 -4.75 2.32 -17.27
C ALA A 425 -4.27 0.97 -17.84
N GLY A 426 -4.17 -0.09 -17.01
CA GLY A 426 -3.82 -1.44 -17.46
C GLY A 426 -4.79 -1.94 -18.55
N THR A 427 -6.10 -1.76 -18.34
CA THR A 427 -7.14 -2.14 -19.31
C THR A 427 -7.11 -1.28 -20.56
N ALA A 428 -6.84 0.03 -20.44
CA ALA A 428 -6.60 0.90 -21.60
C ALA A 428 -5.42 0.40 -22.45
N GLY A 429 -4.34 -0.03 -21.77
CA GLY A 429 -3.18 -0.61 -22.43
C GLY A 429 -3.49 -1.92 -23.16
N VAL A 430 -4.32 -2.79 -22.60
CA VAL A 430 -4.78 -4.02 -23.28
C VAL A 430 -5.55 -3.66 -24.56
N LYS A 431 -6.53 -2.75 -24.49
CA LYS A 431 -7.28 -2.28 -25.65
C LYS A 431 -6.32 -1.80 -26.75
N LYS A 432 -5.44 -0.88 -26.41
CA LYS A 432 -4.49 -0.31 -27.38
C LYS A 432 -3.54 -1.35 -27.97
N ALA A 433 -3.05 -2.29 -27.13
CA ALA A 433 -2.17 -3.36 -27.61
C ALA A 433 -2.85 -4.27 -28.64
N VAL A 434 -4.14 -4.54 -28.50
CA VAL A 434 -4.94 -5.28 -29.48
C VAL A 434 -5.14 -4.47 -30.75
N GLU A 435 -5.55 -3.20 -30.62
CA GLU A 435 -5.82 -2.31 -31.76
C GLU A 435 -4.58 -2.07 -32.61
N THR A 436 -3.41 -2.03 -31.98
CA THR A 436 -2.12 -1.83 -32.66
C THR A 436 -1.44 -3.13 -33.08
N GLY A 437 -2.05 -4.29 -32.81
CA GLY A 437 -1.49 -5.60 -33.17
C GLY A 437 -0.26 -6.01 -32.37
N LEU A 438 -0.03 -5.41 -31.21
CA LEU A 438 1.08 -5.77 -30.31
C LEU A 438 0.81 -7.08 -29.54
N ILE A 439 -0.47 -7.45 -29.40
CA ILE A 439 -0.91 -8.73 -28.84
C ILE A 439 -2.00 -9.34 -29.73
N GLU A 440 -2.09 -10.67 -29.73
CA GLU A 440 -3.03 -11.42 -30.56
C GLU A 440 -4.43 -11.41 -29.93
N LYS A 441 -5.47 -11.36 -30.75
CA LYS A 441 -6.89 -11.37 -30.31
C LYS A 441 -7.31 -12.64 -29.58
N ASN A 442 -6.66 -13.74 -29.83
CA ASN A 442 -6.91 -15.03 -29.17
C ASN A 442 -6.05 -15.26 -27.91
N ALA A 443 -5.22 -14.29 -27.54
CA ALA A 443 -4.41 -14.36 -26.34
C ALA A 443 -5.26 -14.39 -25.06
N SER A 444 -4.74 -15.06 -24.04
CA SER A 444 -5.26 -14.98 -22.67
C SER A 444 -4.59 -13.84 -21.93
N VAL A 445 -5.37 -12.91 -21.40
CA VAL A 445 -4.89 -11.67 -20.79
C VAL A 445 -5.49 -11.46 -19.41
N VAL A 446 -4.66 -11.13 -18.43
CA VAL A 446 -5.11 -10.60 -17.12
C VAL A 446 -4.77 -9.12 -17.04
N SER A 447 -5.77 -8.27 -16.78
CA SER A 447 -5.57 -6.85 -16.46
C SER A 447 -5.71 -6.63 -14.95
N ILE A 448 -4.71 -6.02 -14.32
CA ILE A 448 -4.74 -5.73 -12.89
C ILE A 448 -5.32 -4.33 -12.66
N VAL A 449 -6.52 -4.26 -12.04
CA VAL A 449 -7.10 -3.03 -11.52
C VAL A 449 -6.53 -2.75 -10.15
N THR A 450 -5.69 -1.73 -10.04
CA THR A 450 -4.87 -1.48 -8.85
C THR A 450 -5.56 -0.65 -7.77
N GLY A 451 -6.69 -0.02 -8.07
CA GLY A 451 -7.41 0.81 -7.09
C GLY A 451 -8.84 1.12 -7.49
N ASN A 452 -9.67 1.33 -6.48
CA ASN A 452 -11.10 1.60 -6.59
C ASN A 452 -11.38 3.04 -7.01
N GLY A 453 -12.43 3.27 -7.81
CA GLY A 453 -12.83 4.58 -8.31
C GLY A 453 -13.17 5.61 -7.23
N LEU A 454 -13.60 5.18 -6.04
CA LEU A 454 -13.83 6.08 -4.90
C LEU A 454 -12.55 6.74 -4.37
N LYS A 455 -11.38 6.29 -4.79
CA LYS A 455 -10.09 6.94 -4.46
C LYS A 455 -9.89 8.25 -5.23
N ASP A 456 -10.60 8.41 -6.36
CA ASP A 456 -10.56 9.61 -7.20
C ASP A 456 -11.95 9.94 -7.77
N VAL A 457 -12.84 10.40 -6.89
CA VAL A 457 -14.24 10.69 -7.22
C VAL A 457 -14.37 11.77 -8.29
N ASN A 458 -13.50 12.78 -8.29
CA ASN A 458 -13.57 13.86 -9.26
C ASN A 458 -13.33 13.37 -10.69
N ASN A 459 -12.33 12.54 -10.89
CA ASN A 459 -12.06 11.94 -12.20
C ASN A 459 -13.08 10.86 -12.56
N ALA A 460 -13.67 10.17 -11.58
CA ALA A 460 -14.78 9.25 -11.81
C ALA A 460 -16.02 10.00 -12.33
N ILE A 461 -16.38 11.15 -11.75
CA ILE A 461 -17.47 12.03 -12.25
C ILE A 461 -17.14 12.50 -13.66
N ARG A 462 -15.92 12.99 -13.89
CA ARG A 462 -15.47 13.45 -15.21
C ARG A 462 -15.60 12.34 -16.27
N ALA A 463 -15.26 11.11 -15.93
CA ALA A 463 -15.40 9.95 -16.82
C ALA A 463 -16.87 9.54 -17.03
N ALA A 464 -17.69 9.57 -15.99
CA ALA A 464 -19.10 9.15 -16.04
C ALA A 464 -20.01 10.14 -16.79
N GLY A 465 -19.70 11.44 -16.71
CA GLY A 465 -20.53 12.52 -17.19
C GLY A 465 -21.57 12.97 -16.17
N GLU A 466 -22.43 13.90 -16.59
CA GLU A 466 -23.43 14.52 -15.71
C GLU A 466 -24.71 13.67 -15.60
N PRO A 467 -25.26 13.51 -14.39
CA PRO A 467 -26.56 12.85 -14.19
C PRO A 467 -27.70 13.71 -14.76
N MET A 468 -28.84 13.10 -15.02
CA MET A 468 -30.08 13.86 -15.29
C MET A 468 -30.62 14.43 -13.98
N SER A 469 -31.04 15.70 -14.02
CA SER A 469 -31.73 16.36 -12.93
C SER A 469 -33.11 16.79 -13.41
N ILE A 470 -34.16 16.34 -12.73
CA ILE A 470 -35.53 16.70 -13.04
C ILE A 470 -36.26 17.19 -11.78
N LYS A 471 -37.32 17.96 -11.94
CA LYS A 471 -38.35 18.13 -10.89
C LYS A 471 -39.15 16.84 -10.76
N PRO A 472 -39.76 16.54 -9.61
CA PRO A 472 -40.55 15.29 -9.38
C PRO A 472 -41.88 15.34 -10.15
N ASP A 473 -41.80 15.21 -11.47
CA ASP A 473 -42.89 15.32 -12.43
C ASP A 473 -42.65 14.36 -13.60
N MET A 474 -43.66 13.59 -14.02
CA MET A 474 -43.53 12.58 -15.06
C MET A 474 -43.30 13.17 -16.45
N ASP A 475 -43.90 14.33 -16.75
CA ASP A 475 -43.69 14.96 -18.08
C ASP A 475 -42.25 15.43 -18.21
N ARG A 476 -41.67 15.96 -17.13
CA ARG A 476 -40.22 16.34 -17.07
C ARG A 476 -39.29 15.13 -17.20
N LEU A 477 -39.70 13.98 -16.66
CA LEU A 477 -38.93 12.75 -16.82
C LEU A 477 -38.92 12.28 -18.28
N LEU A 478 -40.07 12.32 -18.94
CA LEU A 478 -40.21 11.95 -20.36
C LEU A 478 -39.41 12.91 -21.25
N GLU A 479 -39.53 14.24 -21.04
CA GLU A 479 -38.72 15.25 -21.75
C GLU A 479 -37.22 14.97 -21.58
N ALA A 480 -36.76 14.61 -20.37
CA ALA A 480 -35.36 14.31 -20.12
C ALA A 480 -34.89 13.05 -20.84
N PHE A 481 -35.73 12.01 -20.93
CA PHE A 481 -35.43 10.80 -21.69
C PHE A 481 -35.34 11.05 -23.19
N ASP A 482 -36.32 11.79 -23.73
CA ASP A 482 -36.35 12.19 -25.15
C ASP A 482 -35.12 13.00 -25.52
N SER A 483 -34.73 13.98 -24.67
CA SER A 483 -33.56 14.82 -24.89
C SER A 483 -32.24 14.05 -24.96
N ARG A 484 -32.17 12.85 -24.35
CA ARG A 484 -31.01 11.95 -24.37
C ARG A 484 -31.16 10.76 -25.31
N GLY A 485 -32.27 10.68 -26.06
CA GLY A 485 -32.56 9.55 -26.95
C GLY A 485 -32.67 8.21 -26.24
N LEU A 486 -33.14 8.24 -24.98
CA LEU A 486 -33.31 7.00 -24.20
C LEU A 486 -34.61 6.32 -24.61
N ILE A 487 -34.50 5.10 -25.14
CA ILE A 487 -35.64 4.25 -25.45
C ILE A 487 -36.04 3.51 -24.18
N ILE A 488 -37.28 3.77 -23.70
CA ILE A 488 -37.85 3.01 -22.57
C ILE A 488 -38.39 1.70 -23.15
N PRO A 489 -37.86 0.53 -22.76
CA PRO A 489 -38.46 -0.73 -23.16
C PRO A 489 -39.88 -0.80 -22.63
N SER A 490 -40.90 -0.99 -23.48
CA SER A 490 -42.25 -1.20 -23.03
C SER A 490 -42.32 -2.50 -22.21
N GLN A 491 -42.52 -2.38 -20.90
CA GLN A 491 -42.77 -3.52 -20.02
C GLN A 491 -44.25 -3.94 -20.09
N LYS A 492 -44.76 -4.29 -21.22
CA LYS A 492 -45.95 -5.13 -21.30
C LYS A 492 -45.55 -6.39 -22.04
N PRO A 493 -45.42 -7.54 -21.37
CA PRO A 493 -45.62 -8.78 -22.08
C PRO A 493 -47.08 -8.78 -22.56
N ASP A 494 -47.28 -9.02 -23.84
CA ASP A 494 -48.60 -9.35 -24.39
C ASP A 494 -49.14 -10.63 -23.73
#